data_21a1edaaaffd4ac676304d3aec7771ef
#
_entry.id   21a1edaaaffd4ac676304d3aec7771ef
#
_cell.length_a   1.000
_cell.length_b   1.000
_cell.length_c   1.000
_cell.angle_alpha   90.00
_cell.angle_beta   90.00
_cell.angle_gamma   90.00
#
_symmetry.space_group_name_H-M   'P 1'
#
loop_
_entity.id
_entity.type
_entity.pdbx_description
1 polymer ?
#
loop_
_entity_poly.entity_id
_entity_poly.type
_entity_poly.pdbx_seq_one_letter_code
_entity_poly.pdbx_strand_id
1 'polypeptide(L)'
;FAREAAIVHQYNTAPMDISVEKLVSYGRTPYHTMGLSPNVKKDEEKVNWAMEITDTLKHKHKAVSQLSGGQKQRVWIAMALAQDTKILFLDEPTTYLDIRYQLQILKLIRQLNQEYNLTIVMVLHDINQSLYYSDEIIAMKDGKIIAQGLPEDIITPELVKSVFDVELNISTENGKPFILPI
;
A
#
# COMPACT_ATOMS: atom_id res chain seq x y z
N PHE A 1 6.94 -12.41 13.25
CA PHE A 1 6.55 -11.17 12.55
C PHE A 1 6.34 -11.41 11.06
N ALA A 2 7.35 -11.90 10.30
CA ALA A 2 7.29 -12.02 8.83
C ALA A 2 6.21 -12.99 8.27
N ARG A 3 5.51 -13.74 9.09
CA ARG A 3 4.34 -14.55 8.69
C ARG A 3 3.00 -13.92 9.10
N GLU A 4 3.04 -12.78 9.75
CA GLU A 4 1.84 -12.08 10.25
C GLU A 4 1.63 -10.74 9.57
N ALA A 5 2.74 -10.06 9.22
CA ALA A 5 2.71 -8.75 8.59
C ALA A 5 3.73 -8.65 7.45
N ALA A 6 3.31 -8.02 6.36
CA ALA A 6 4.16 -7.64 5.22
C ALA A 6 4.34 -6.13 5.21
N ILE A 7 5.46 -5.65 4.69
CA ILE A 7 5.79 -4.22 4.61
C ILE A 7 6.27 -3.89 3.20
N VAL A 8 5.75 -2.81 2.63
CA VAL A 8 6.27 -2.16 1.42
C VAL A 8 6.78 -0.79 1.83
N HIS A 9 8.07 -0.58 1.71
CA HIS A 9 8.71 0.70 2.04
C HIS A 9 8.50 1.74 0.95
N GLN A 10 8.73 3.02 1.26
CA GLN A 10 8.69 4.13 0.32
C GLN A 10 9.71 3.96 -0.81
N TYR A 11 10.93 3.60 -0.45
CA TYR A 11 12.03 3.36 -1.39
C TYR A 11 12.36 1.88 -1.46
N ASN A 12 12.03 1.28 -2.59
CA ASN A 12 12.34 -0.11 -2.85
C ASN A 12 13.29 -0.23 -4.04
N THR A 13 14.33 -1.02 -3.88
CA THR A 13 15.32 -1.30 -4.93
C THR A 13 15.36 -2.79 -5.22
N ALA A 14 15.55 -3.11 -6.49
CA ALA A 14 15.72 -4.48 -6.95
C ALA A 14 16.98 -4.59 -7.81
N PRO A 15 17.64 -5.76 -7.86
CA PRO A 15 18.71 -6.00 -8.83
C PRO A 15 18.25 -5.71 -10.25
N MET A 16 19.15 -5.16 -11.10
CA MET A 16 18.76 -4.63 -12.42
C MET A 16 18.09 -5.66 -13.33
N ASP A 17 18.52 -6.91 -13.27
CA ASP A 17 18.06 -7.98 -14.18
C ASP A 17 17.05 -8.93 -13.56
N ILE A 18 16.56 -8.64 -12.34
CA ILE A 18 15.57 -9.50 -11.69
C ILE A 18 14.24 -9.43 -12.42
N SER A 19 13.66 -10.61 -12.74
CA SER A 19 12.32 -10.67 -13.31
C SER A 19 11.25 -10.38 -12.25
N VAL A 20 10.08 -9.91 -12.72
CA VAL A 20 8.91 -9.67 -11.86
C VAL A 20 8.57 -10.92 -11.04
N GLU A 21 8.45 -12.09 -11.68
CA GLU A 21 8.16 -13.35 -11.00
C GLU A 21 9.18 -13.66 -9.90
N LYS A 22 10.47 -13.50 -10.21
CA LYS A 22 11.52 -13.79 -9.25
C LYS A 22 11.47 -12.84 -8.05
N LEU A 23 11.20 -11.54 -8.28
CA LEU A 23 11.06 -10.57 -7.20
C LEU A 23 9.84 -10.92 -6.33
N VAL A 24 8.68 -11.18 -6.95
CA VAL A 24 7.47 -11.55 -6.21
C VAL A 24 7.67 -12.85 -5.41
N SER A 25 8.44 -13.81 -5.94
CA SER A 25 8.74 -15.05 -5.23
C SER A 25 9.53 -14.86 -3.92
N TYR A 26 10.23 -13.75 -3.75
CA TYR A 26 10.89 -13.43 -2.48
C TYR A 26 9.90 -13.19 -1.32
N GLY A 27 8.66 -12.85 -1.60
CA GLY A 27 7.60 -12.84 -0.60
C GLY A 27 7.39 -14.20 0.09
N ARG A 28 7.80 -15.31 -0.54
CA ARG A 28 7.70 -16.65 0.05
C ARG A 28 8.87 -17.03 0.96
N THR A 29 9.94 -16.21 0.99
CA THR A 29 11.14 -16.48 1.82
C THR A 29 10.85 -16.83 3.28
N PRO A 30 9.87 -16.20 4.00
CA PRO A 30 9.56 -16.55 5.38
C PRO A 30 9.09 -17.99 5.60
N TYR A 31 8.70 -18.69 4.53
CA TYR A 31 8.22 -20.07 4.57
C TYR A 31 9.29 -21.09 4.19
N HIS A 32 10.46 -20.64 3.72
CA HIS A 32 11.55 -21.51 3.32
C HIS A 32 12.35 -21.98 4.55
N THR A 33 12.84 -23.21 4.48
CA THR A 33 13.75 -23.79 5.46
C THR A 33 15.09 -24.02 4.78
N MET A 34 16.19 -23.47 5.33
CA MET A 34 17.53 -23.51 4.72
C MET A 34 17.55 -23.05 3.23
N GLY A 35 16.69 -22.04 2.89
CA GLY A 35 16.59 -21.52 1.53
C GLY A 35 15.77 -22.38 0.55
N LEU A 36 15.22 -23.50 1.00
CA LEU A 36 14.38 -24.39 0.19
C LEU A 36 12.90 -24.27 0.58
N SER A 37 12.02 -24.25 -0.41
CA SER A 37 10.58 -24.32 -0.19
C SER A 37 10.16 -25.72 0.22
N PRO A 38 9.47 -25.90 1.34
CA PRO A 38 8.89 -27.19 1.70
C PRO A 38 7.65 -27.52 0.84
N ASN A 39 7.07 -26.55 0.15
CA ASN A 39 5.90 -26.73 -0.72
C ASN A 39 5.97 -25.77 -1.92
N VAL A 40 6.73 -26.14 -2.93
CA VAL A 40 6.96 -25.36 -4.16
C VAL A 40 5.65 -25.01 -4.85
N LYS A 41 4.72 -25.97 -4.96
CA LYS A 41 3.43 -25.77 -5.63
C LYS A 41 2.61 -24.68 -4.96
N LYS A 42 2.52 -24.70 -3.63
CA LYS A 42 1.82 -23.66 -2.87
C LYS A 42 2.47 -22.29 -3.04
N ASP A 43 3.80 -22.23 -3.10
CA ASP A 43 4.51 -20.97 -3.32
C ASP A 43 4.24 -20.42 -4.72
N GLU A 44 4.26 -21.26 -5.75
CA GLU A 44 3.90 -20.87 -7.12
C GLU A 44 2.45 -20.36 -7.21
N GLU A 45 1.50 -21.04 -6.57
CA GLU A 45 0.10 -20.63 -6.52
C GLU A 45 -0.03 -19.22 -5.88
N LYS A 46 0.64 -18.96 -4.75
CA LYS A 46 0.60 -17.66 -4.07
C LYS A 46 1.27 -16.55 -4.87
N VAL A 47 2.39 -16.84 -5.53
CA VAL A 47 3.09 -15.90 -6.42
C VAL A 47 2.23 -15.53 -7.62
N ASN A 48 1.62 -16.52 -8.28
CA ASN A 48 0.74 -16.28 -9.43
C ASN A 48 -0.50 -15.46 -9.00
N TRP A 49 -1.17 -15.87 -7.92
CA TRP A 49 -2.31 -15.15 -7.37
C TRP A 49 -1.97 -13.67 -7.07
N ALA A 50 -0.84 -13.42 -6.42
CA ALA A 50 -0.42 -12.06 -6.10
C ALA A 50 -0.17 -11.22 -7.37
N MET A 51 0.43 -11.82 -8.40
CA MET A 51 0.64 -11.15 -9.68
C MET A 51 -0.67 -10.89 -10.45
N GLU A 52 -1.65 -11.78 -10.36
CA GLU A 52 -2.97 -11.60 -10.97
C GLU A 52 -3.71 -10.43 -10.34
N ILE A 53 -3.84 -10.41 -9.01
CA ILE A 53 -4.55 -9.36 -8.27
C ILE A 53 -3.94 -7.98 -8.51
N THR A 54 -2.62 -7.90 -8.65
CA THR A 54 -1.93 -6.63 -8.89
C THR A 54 -1.80 -6.25 -10.37
N ASP A 55 -2.37 -7.04 -11.31
CA ASP A 55 -2.24 -6.84 -12.76
C ASP A 55 -0.78 -6.82 -13.25
N THR A 56 0.10 -7.60 -12.60
CA THR A 56 1.52 -7.71 -12.96
C THR A 56 1.88 -9.00 -13.69
N LEU A 57 0.97 -9.99 -13.75
CA LEU A 57 1.22 -11.29 -14.35
C LEU A 57 1.67 -11.19 -15.83
N LYS A 58 1.11 -10.26 -16.60
CA LYS A 58 1.51 -9.99 -18.00
C LYS A 58 2.97 -9.51 -18.15
N HIS A 59 3.60 -9.13 -17.05
CA HIS A 59 4.99 -8.68 -16.99
C HIS A 59 5.92 -9.68 -16.33
N LYS A 60 5.42 -10.87 -16.00
CA LYS A 60 6.09 -11.90 -15.18
C LYS A 60 7.55 -12.14 -15.56
N HIS A 61 7.87 -12.18 -16.84
CA HIS A 61 9.22 -12.47 -17.36
C HIS A 61 10.06 -11.21 -17.68
N LYS A 62 9.49 -9.99 -17.53
CA LYS A 62 10.23 -8.76 -17.74
C LYS A 62 11.14 -8.46 -16.54
N ALA A 63 12.27 -7.82 -16.81
CA ALA A 63 13.08 -7.24 -15.74
C ALA A 63 12.30 -6.08 -15.08
N VAL A 64 12.36 -5.99 -13.75
CA VAL A 64 11.69 -4.94 -12.97
C VAL A 64 12.17 -3.55 -13.38
N SER A 65 13.45 -3.44 -13.78
CA SER A 65 14.03 -2.18 -14.26
C SER A 65 13.32 -1.60 -15.48
N GLN A 66 12.69 -2.43 -16.31
CA GLN A 66 11.98 -2.04 -17.55
C GLN A 66 10.55 -1.53 -17.31
N LEU A 67 10.06 -1.57 -16.07
CA LEU A 67 8.71 -1.18 -15.72
C LEU A 67 8.61 0.31 -15.41
N SER A 68 7.42 0.91 -15.65
CA SER A 68 7.10 2.26 -15.16
C SER A 68 7.00 2.30 -13.63
N GLY A 69 7.05 3.50 -13.03
CA GLY A 69 6.95 3.67 -11.58
C GLY A 69 5.71 3.00 -10.98
N GLY A 70 4.54 3.24 -11.56
CA GLY A 70 3.29 2.61 -11.09
C GLY A 70 3.26 1.09 -11.27
N GLN A 71 3.88 0.55 -12.34
CA GLN A 71 4.03 -0.90 -12.51
C GLN A 71 4.99 -1.48 -11.47
N LYS A 72 6.12 -0.81 -11.19
CA LYS A 72 7.05 -1.21 -10.11
C LYS A 72 6.34 -1.26 -8.76
N GLN A 73 5.56 -0.23 -8.43
CA GLN A 73 4.80 -0.19 -7.19
C GLN A 73 3.85 -1.39 -7.05
N ARG A 74 3.15 -1.77 -8.12
CA ARG A 74 2.29 -2.97 -8.14
C ARG A 74 3.08 -4.25 -7.92
N VAL A 75 4.31 -4.35 -8.45
CA VAL A 75 5.19 -5.53 -8.23
C VAL A 75 5.63 -5.63 -6.78
N TRP A 76 5.96 -4.51 -6.11
CA TRP A 76 6.28 -4.52 -4.68
C TRP A 76 5.08 -4.92 -3.81
N ILE A 77 3.89 -4.44 -4.16
CA ILE A 77 2.65 -4.89 -3.50
C ILE A 77 2.42 -6.39 -3.75
N ALA A 78 2.65 -6.89 -4.98
CA ALA A 78 2.55 -8.32 -5.29
C ALA A 78 3.51 -9.17 -4.45
N MET A 79 4.76 -8.73 -4.27
CA MET A 79 5.72 -9.41 -3.41
C MET A 79 5.22 -9.48 -1.95
N ALA A 80 4.67 -8.38 -1.43
CA ALA A 80 4.10 -8.35 -0.09
C ALA A 80 2.86 -9.26 0.04
N LEU A 81 1.99 -9.29 -0.98
CA LEU A 81 0.82 -10.19 -1.01
C LEU A 81 1.22 -11.68 -1.09
N ALA A 82 2.27 -12.00 -1.86
CA ALA A 82 2.79 -13.37 -1.94
C ALA A 82 3.26 -13.90 -0.58
N GLN A 83 3.59 -12.99 0.37
CA GLN A 83 3.94 -13.35 1.74
C GLN A 83 2.76 -13.96 2.53
N ASP A 84 1.51 -13.81 2.05
CA ASP A 84 0.32 -14.44 2.62
C ASP A 84 0.09 -14.09 4.11
N THR A 85 0.12 -12.80 4.41
CA THR A 85 -0.06 -12.26 5.76
C THR A 85 -1.45 -11.63 5.91
N LYS A 86 -1.86 -11.37 7.16
CA LYS A 86 -3.14 -10.71 7.46
C LYS A 86 -3.03 -9.18 7.50
N ILE A 87 -1.83 -8.66 7.70
CA ILE A 87 -1.55 -7.24 7.84
C ILE A 87 -0.58 -6.80 6.75
N LEU A 88 -0.89 -5.69 6.09
CA LEU A 88 -0.04 -5.06 5.08
C LEU A 88 0.24 -3.63 5.49
N PHE A 89 1.52 -3.32 5.71
CA PHE A 89 2.00 -1.95 5.90
C PHE A 89 2.48 -1.37 4.58
N LEU A 90 2.04 -0.17 4.25
CA LEU A 90 2.42 0.57 3.05
C LEU A 90 2.95 1.95 3.44
N ASP A 91 4.22 2.16 3.22
CA ASP A 91 4.86 3.44 3.50
C ASP A 91 4.84 4.30 2.25
N GLU A 92 3.98 5.33 2.23
CA GLU A 92 3.78 6.27 1.14
C GLU A 92 3.58 5.60 -0.25
N PRO A 93 2.58 4.73 -0.42
CA PRO A 93 2.45 3.92 -1.63
C PRO A 93 2.11 4.73 -2.90
N THR A 94 1.76 6.01 -2.76
CA THR A 94 1.35 6.89 -3.86
C THR A 94 2.41 7.95 -4.23
N THR A 95 3.47 8.09 -3.44
CA THR A 95 4.52 9.10 -3.64
C THR A 95 5.27 8.85 -4.96
N TYR A 96 5.63 9.91 -5.67
CA TYR A 96 6.28 9.92 -7.00
C TYR A 96 5.48 9.30 -8.15
N LEU A 97 4.19 9.04 -7.95
CA LEU A 97 3.28 8.60 -9.02
C LEU A 97 2.44 9.76 -9.52
N ASP A 98 2.13 9.77 -10.82
CA ASP A 98 1.10 10.67 -11.34
C ASP A 98 -0.28 10.30 -10.80
N ILE A 99 -1.23 11.24 -10.83
CA ILE A 99 -2.56 11.09 -10.23
C ILE A 99 -3.32 9.85 -10.71
N ARG A 100 -3.14 9.47 -11.96
CA ARG A 100 -3.78 8.27 -12.51
C ARG A 100 -3.30 7.00 -11.80
N TYR A 101 -1.99 6.87 -11.64
CA TYR A 101 -1.39 5.70 -10.98
C TYR A 101 -1.64 5.72 -9.48
N GLN A 102 -1.64 6.91 -8.84
CA GLN A 102 -2.03 7.04 -7.43
C GLN A 102 -3.42 6.46 -7.19
N LEU A 103 -4.42 6.91 -7.98
CA LEU A 103 -5.79 6.42 -7.87
C LEU A 103 -5.91 4.91 -8.15
N GLN A 104 -5.13 4.38 -9.09
CA GLN A 104 -5.11 2.95 -9.37
C GLN A 104 -4.54 2.13 -8.20
N ILE A 105 -3.49 2.62 -7.52
CA ILE A 105 -2.92 1.98 -6.33
C ILE A 105 -3.92 2.03 -5.16
N LEU A 106 -4.53 3.18 -4.90
CA LEU A 106 -5.51 3.32 -3.82
C LEU A 106 -6.75 2.43 -4.04
N LYS A 107 -7.23 2.32 -5.29
CA LYS A 107 -8.32 1.38 -5.64
C LYS A 107 -7.92 -0.07 -5.40
N LEU A 108 -6.70 -0.48 -5.78
CA LEU A 108 -6.17 -1.80 -5.50
C LEU A 108 -6.12 -2.07 -3.98
N ILE A 109 -5.61 -1.11 -3.21
CA ILE A 109 -5.53 -1.21 -1.74
C ILE A 109 -6.91 -1.43 -1.13
N ARG A 110 -7.91 -0.64 -1.56
CA ARG A 110 -9.29 -0.79 -1.10
C ARG A 110 -9.89 -2.14 -1.48
N GLN A 111 -9.64 -2.62 -2.68
CA GLN A 111 -10.04 -3.95 -3.12
C GLN A 111 -9.43 -5.05 -2.24
N LEU A 112 -8.14 -4.95 -1.93
CA LEU A 112 -7.44 -5.90 -1.06
C LEU A 112 -8.06 -5.96 0.35
N ASN A 113 -8.44 -4.81 0.89
CA ASN A 113 -9.12 -4.76 2.17
C ASN A 113 -10.53 -5.39 2.09
N GLN A 114 -11.35 -4.99 1.11
CA GLN A 114 -12.76 -5.38 1.05
C GLN A 114 -12.97 -6.83 0.60
N GLU A 115 -12.22 -7.29 -0.41
CA GLU A 115 -12.43 -8.62 -1.00
C GLU A 115 -11.57 -9.71 -0.34
N TYR A 116 -10.40 -9.34 0.18
CA TYR A 116 -9.44 -10.30 0.77
C TYR A 116 -9.29 -10.18 2.29
N ASN A 117 -10.06 -9.27 2.94
CA ASN A 117 -10.05 -9.05 4.40
C ASN A 117 -8.64 -8.75 4.95
N LEU A 118 -7.82 -8.06 4.17
CA LEU A 118 -6.51 -7.62 4.65
C LEU A 118 -6.66 -6.37 5.52
N THR A 119 -6.07 -6.39 6.70
CA THR A 119 -5.87 -5.17 7.47
C THR A 119 -4.73 -4.38 6.84
N ILE A 120 -4.99 -3.15 6.39
CA ILE A 120 -3.99 -2.33 5.71
C ILE A 120 -3.72 -1.07 6.53
N VAL A 121 -2.46 -0.86 6.84
CA VAL A 121 -1.98 0.37 7.48
C VAL A 121 -1.12 1.09 6.47
N MET A 122 -1.50 2.32 6.11
CA MET A 122 -0.76 3.09 5.11
C MET A 122 -0.43 4.50 5.62
N VAL A 123 0.74 4.98 5.27
CA VAL A 123 1.13 6.37 5.47
C VAL A 123 0.79 7.14 4.20
N LEU A 124 0.01 8.22 4.33
CA LEU A 124 -0.38 9.09 3.23
C LEU A 124 -0.07 10.56 3.58
N HIS A 125 0.36 11.33 2.58
CA HIS A 125 0.57 12.77 2.72
C HIS A 125 -0.62 13.60 2.23
N ASP A 126 -1.40 13.07 1.30
CA ASP A 126 -2.60 13.73 0.80
C ASP A 126 -3.78 13.47 1.74
N ILE A 127 -4.26 14.55 2.35
CA ILE A 127 -5.35 14.48 3.32
C ILE A 127 -6.63 13.98 2.67
N ASN A 128 -6.95 14.41 1.45
CA ASN A 128 -8.15 13.96 0.74
C ASN A 128 -8.08 12.47 0.39
N GLN A 129 -6.90 11.95 0.01
CA GLN A 129 -6.72 10.52 -0.17
C GLN A 129 -6.93 9.77 1.16
N SER A 130 -6.41 10.29 2.27
CA SER A 130 -6.61 9.71 3.60
C SER A 130 -8.09 9.68 3.99
N LEU A 131 -8.80 10.78 3.80
CA LEU A 131 -10.24 10.89 4.11
C LEU A 131 -11.11 9.96 3.26
N TYR A 132 -10.75 9.74 2.00
CA TYR A 132 -11.58 8.97 1.09
C TYR A 132 -11.31 7.45 1.15
N TYR A 133 -10.05 7.05 1.38
CA TYR A 133 -9.64 5.64 1.26
C TYR A 133 -9.42 4.93 2.59
N SER A 134 -9.51 5.62 3.73
CA SER A 134 -9.34 5.01 5.04
C SER A 134 -10.68 4.79 5.74
N ASP A 135 -10.78 3.73 6.52
CA ASP A 135 -11.90 3.47 7.43
C ASP A 135 -11.64 4.16 8.78
N GLU A 136 -10.37 4.30 9.17
CA GLU A 136 -9.92 4.98 10.38
C GLU A 136 -8.63 5.74 10.08
N ILE A 137 -8.46 6.91 10.70
CA ILE A 137 -7.28 7.75 10.58
C ILE A 137 -6.59 7.88 11.93
N ILE A 138 -5.27 7.77 11.92
CA ILE A 138 -4.40 8.07 13.05
C ILE A 138 -3.57 9.30 12.65
N ALA A 139 -3.86 10.46 13.25
CA ALA A 139 -3.11 11.69 13.04
C ALA A 139 -1.93 11.75 14.01
N MET A 140 -0.74 11.98 13.47
CA MET A 140 0.51 12.01 14.24
C MET A 140 1.27 13.32 14.01
N LYS A 141 1.87 13.85 15.09
CA LYS A 141 2.84 14.96 15.05
C LYS A 141 3.94 14.71 16.08
N ASP A 142 5.19 14.98 15.71
CA ASP A 142 6.37 14.84 16.59
C ASP A 142 6.45 13.47 17.28
N GLY A 143 6.09 12.38 16.54
CA GLY A 143 6.12 11.00 17.05
C GLY A 143 5.00 10.66 18.04
N LYS A 144 3.99 11.52 18.21
CA LYS A 144 2.85 11.29 19.10
C LYS A 144 1.54 11.22 18.31
N ILE A 145 0.65 10.33 18.74
CA ILE A 145 -0.73 10.30 18.24
C ILE A 145 -1.47 11.51 18.84
N ILE A 146 -2.05 12.33 17.97
CA ILE A 146 -2.81 13.53 18.35
C ILE A 146 -4.31 13.24 18.30
N ALA A 147 -4.76 12.49 17.30
CA ALA A 147 -6.15 12.08 17.14
C ALA A 147 -6.21 10.70 16.46
N GLN A 148 -7.29 9.97 16.75
CA GLN A 148 -7.60 8.70 16.12
C GLN A 148 -9.11 8.53 16.06
N GLY A 149 -9.65 8.11 14.91
CA GLY A 149 -11.08 7.85 14.73
C GLY A 149 -11.49 7.81 13.26
N LEU A 150 -12.81 7.79 13.04
CA LEU A 150 -13.38 7.84 11.70
C LEU A 150 -13.03 9.18 11.02
N PRO A 151 -12.81 9.20 9.71
CA PRO A 151 -12.47 10.42 8.97
C PRO A 151 -13.42 11.59 9.25
N GLU A 152 -14.73 11.33 9.27
CA GLU A 152 -15.79 12.32 9.51
C GLU A 152 -15.83 12.87 10.93
N ASP A 153 -15.34 12.11 11.91
CA ASP A 153 -15.41 12.49 13.33
C ASP A 153 -14.21 13.33 13.76
N ILE A 154 -13.03 13.03 13.20
CA ILE A 154 -11.80 13.63 13.70
C ILE A 154 -11.30 14.82 12.88
N ILE A 155 -11.69 14.92 11.60
CA ILE A 155 -11.17 15.96 10.72
C ILE A 155 -11.81 17.31 11.05
N THR A 156 -11.02 18.20 11.63
CA THR A 156 -11.41 19.59 11.94
C THR A 156 -10.35 20.55 11.45
N PRO A 157 -10.69 21.84 11.20
CA PRO A 157 -9.69 22.85 10.85
C PRO A 157 -8.55 22.94 11.89
N GLU A 158 -8.88 22.75 13.18
CA GLU A 158 -7.91 22.79 14.28
C GLU A 158 -6.96 21.60 14.21
N LEU A 159 -7.46 20.38 13.91
CA LEU A 159 -6.61 19.21 13.73
C LEU A 159 -5.67 19.39 12.52
N VAL A 160 -6.20 19.84 11.38
CA VAL A 160 -5.41 20.10 10.17
C VAL A 160 -4.33 21.13 10.46
N LYS A 161 -4.68 22.25 11.11
CA LYS A 161 -3.72 23.27 11.53
C LYS A 161 -2.66 22.71 12.47
N SER A 162 -3.07 21.88 13.43
CA SER A 162 -2.14 21.28 14.41
C SER A 162 -1.14 20.32 13.77
N VAL A 163 -1.56 19.53 12.78
CA VAL A 163 -0.73 18.50 12.12
C VAL A 163 0.17 19.11 11.04
N PHE A 164 -0.41 19.96 10.17
CA PHE A 164 0.24 20.42 8.94
C PHE A 164 0.72 21.87 9.01
N ASP A 165 0.42 22.61 10.09
CA ASP A 165 0.74 24.02 10.29
C ASP A 165 0.13 24.95 9.21
N VAL A 166 -1.03 24.55 8.63
CA VAL A 166 -1.76 25.31 7.61
C VAL A 166 -3.24 25.43 7.97
N GLU A 167 -3.87 26.56 7.62
CA GLU A 167 -5.31 26.76 7.75
C GLU A 167 -5.98 26.35 6.44
N LEU A 168 -6.81 25.31 6.48
CA LEU A 168 -7.55 24.83 5.33
C LEU A 168 -9.04 24.76 5.65
N ASN A 169 -9.86 25.05 4.63
CA ASN A 169 -11.30 24.93 4.73
C ASN A 169 -11.73 23.48 4.50
N ILE A 170 -12.56 22.97 5.40
CA ILE A 170 -13.18 21.65 5.27
C ILE A 170 -14.59 21.85 4.74
N SER A 171 -14.90 21.17 3.66
CA SER A 171 -16.24 21.09 3.08
C SER A 171 -16.73 19.64 3.16
N THR A 172 -18.03 19.44 3.00
CA THR A 172 -18.62 18.10 3.04
C THR A 172 -19.42 17.88 1.75
N GLU A 173 -19.17 16.77 1.06
CA GLU A 173 -19.92 16.34 -0.11
C GLU A 173 -20.39 14.90 0.11
N ASN A 174 -21.70 14.67 -0.04
CA ASN A 174 -22.33 13.35 0.20
C ASN A 174 -22.00 12.74 1.58
N GLY A 175 -21.90 13.58 2.60
CA GLY A 175 -21.58 13.16 3.99
C GLY A 175 -20.10 12.87 4.25
N LYS A 176 -19.21 13.05 3.26
CA LYS A 176 -17.77 12.87 3.43
C LYS A 176 -17.04 14.20 3.46
N PRO A 177 -16.15 14.40 4.43
CA PRO A 177 -15.33 15.60 4.47
C PRO A 177 -14.29 15.59 3.35
N PHE A 178 -14.00 16.77 2.82
CA PHE A 178 -12.86 16.98 1.92
C PHE A 178 -12.27 18.37 2.14
N ILE A 179 -11.00 18.52 1.83
CA ILE A 179 -10.26 19.75 1.98
C ILE A 179 -10.12 20.40 0.62
N LEU A 180 -10.55 21.67 0.54
CA LEU A 180 -10.29 22.50 -0.63
C LEU A 180 -8.87 23.06 -0.55
N PRO A 181 -8.00 22.81 -1.53
CA PRO A 181 -6.75 23.55 -1.64
C PRO A 181 -7.07 25.04 -1.85
N ILE A 182 -6.30 25.88 -1.20
CA ILE A 182 -6.40 27.36 -1.32
C ILE A 182 -5.82 27.76 -2.68
#